data_aefbbdcfb4aab7379b36409166ef0d68
#
_entry.id   aefbbdcfb4aab7379b36409166ef0d68
#
_cell.length_a   1.000
_cell.length_b   1.000
_cell.length_c   1.000
_cell.angle_alpha   90.00
_cell.angle_beta   90.00
_cell.angle_gamma   90.00
#
_symmetry.space_group_name_H-M   'P 1'
#
loop_
_entity.id
_entity.type
_entity.pdbx_description
1 polymer ?
#
loop_
_entity_poly.entity_id
_entity_poly.type
_entity_poly.pdbx_seq_one_letter_code
_entity_poly.pdbx_strand_id
1 'polypeptide(L)'
;TYAEELVRIREKFTPLVQKCKRLGRAMRIGTNHGSLSDRIMSRYGDTALGMVESALEFLRICVDEGYRDLVVSMKSSNPQVMVQAYRLLVARMAEEDMAFPLHLGVTEAGDGEDGRVKSALGIGTLLEDGLGDTVRVSLTEEPEAEMPVGRMLVERYEERQGHEPIAPVDHSLDPFNYSRRACGEVGNVGGKHVPVVVHTLREGDTEPAHLFGAGYRYSVPLDKWNLDEAACDYVYAGRQALNFCLPGTLQVLLDADVWRGLPSPPEQHIPLWTADQAMNALPAPAKGQTHWIRVTRADVTEALAEAMTSVDGAMRQDVVWVVETHHVHAMVDLRTTVLALDQFGLDAPVVLRRSWQGLDEERLTLQSATDLGGPMIDGLGDGIWLDALDTPLQKRNALSFGILQAARTRISKTEYISCPSCGRTLFDLQETTAKIREVTNHLKGVKIGIMGCIVNGPGEMADADYGYVGTGPGKITLYKEKEVVRRNVPEDEAVQALIELIQEHGDWVDASATG
;
A
#
# COMPACT_ATOMS: atom_id res chain seq x y z
N THR A 1 10.04 -37.87 7.02
CA THR A 1 8.87 -37.15 7.53
C THR A 1 9.26 -35.73 7.97
N TYR A 2 8.28 -34.84 8.14
CA TYR A 2 8.51 -33.49 8.67
C TYR A 2 9.22 -33.49 10.03
N ALA A 3 8.81 -34.38 10.93
CA ALA A 3 9.44 -34.52 12.25
C ALA A 3 10.90 -34.95 12.19
N GLU A 4 11.25 -35.86 11.30
CA GLU A 4 12.64 -36.30 11.07
C GLU A 4 13.50 -35.15 10.53
N GLU A 5 12.94 -34.30 9.67
CA GLU A 5 13.63 -33.12 9.16
C GLU A 5 13.90 -32.08 10.26
N LEU A 6 12.94 -31.86 11.18
CA LEU A 6 13.16 -30.99 12.34
C LEU A 6 14.31 -31.49 13.24
N VAL A 7 14.41 -32.80 13.47
CA VAL A 7 15.55 -33.40 14.20
C VAL A 7 16.86 -33.09 13.46
N ARG A 8 16.91 -33.31 12.17
CA ARG A 8 18.11 -33.04 11.36
C ARG A 8 18.50 -31.56 11.36
N ILE A 9 17.51 -30.64 11.32
CA ILE A 9 17.77 -29.20 11.42
C ILE A 9 18.37 -28.86 12.78
N ARG A 10 17.79 -29.38 13.85
CA ARG A 10 18.32 -29.19 15.22
C ARG A 10 19.77 -29.64 15.31
N GLU A 11 20.08 -30.86 14.83
CA GLU A 11 21.46 -31.39 14.85
C GLU A 11 22.45 -30.47 14.11
N LYS A 12 22.05 -29.92 12.96
CA LYS A 12 22.91 -29.02 12.17
C LYS A 12 23.01 -27.61 12.71
N PHE A 13 21.96 -27.10 13.32
CA PHE A 13 21.88 -25.71 13.77
C PHE A 13 22.42 -25.51 15.20
N THR A 14 22.22 -26.48 16.10
CA THR A 14 22.70 -26.42 17.49
C THR A 14 24.19 -26.07 17.62
N PRO A 15 25.13 -26.60 16.80
CA PRO A 15 26.53 -26.21 16.90
C PRO A 15 26.78 -24.71 16.66
N LEU A 16 26.01 -24.08 15.76
CA LEU A 16 26.09 -22.65 15.50
C LEU A 16 25.57 -21.85 16.71
N VAL A 17 24.40 -22.25 17.25
CA VAL A 17 23.80 -21.64 18.46
C VAL A 17 24.80 -21.67 19.64
N GLN A 18 25.38 -22.84 19.90
CA GLN A 18 26.36 -22.99 20.98
C GLN A 18 27.62 -22.17 20.74
N LYS A 19 28.06 -22.03 19.48
CA LYS A 19 29.21 -21.17 19.13
C LYS A 19 28.90 -19.70 19.40
N CYS A 20 27.74 -19.21 19.00
CA CYS A 20 27.30 -17.83 19.23
C CYS A 20 27.18 -17.57 20.74
N LYS A 21 26.54 -18.46 21.48
CA LYS A 21 26.42 -18.38 22.95
C LYS A 21 27.79 -18.29 23.63
N ARG A 22 28.72 -19.18 23.28
CA ARG A 22 30.09 -19.18 23.85
C ARG A 22 30.87 -17.89 23.54
N LEU A 23 30.64 -17.30 22.35
CA LEU A 23 31.36 -16.09 21.91
C LEU A 23 30.64 -14.80 22.28
N GLY A 24 29.47 -14.85 22.93
CA GLY A 24 28.66 -13.68 23.27
C GLY A 24 28.23 -12.91 22.00
N ARG A 25 27.80 -13.60 20.97
CA ARG A 25 27.35 -13.00 19.69
C ARG A 25 25.87 -13.15 19.55
N ALA A 26 25.17 -12.07 19.19
CA ALA A 26 23.77 -12.12 18.81
C ALA A 26 23.61 -12.77 17.43
N MET A 27 22.42 -13.35 17.20
CA MET A 27 22.05 -13.97 15.94
C MET A 27 20.74 -13.37 15.43
N ARG A 28 20.62 -13.18 14.12
CA ARG A 28 19.35 -12.84 13.49
C ARG A 28 18.76 -14.07 12.81
N ILE A 29 17.54 -14.44 13.20
CA ILE A 29 16.69 -15.39 12.50
C ILE A 29 15.84 -14.59 11.52
N GLY A 30 15.92 -14.89 10.23
CA GLY A 30 15.22 -14.15 9.19
C GLY A 30 14.66 -15.07 8.14
N THR A 31 13.41 -14.81 7.76
CA THR A 31 12.74 -15.48 6.64
C THR A 31 12.36 -14.47 5.57
N ASN A 32 12.43 -14.91 4.31
CA ASN A 32 11.98 -14.13 3.16
C ASN A 32 10.85 -14.89 2.45
N HIS A 33 9.76 -14.20 2.16
CA HIS A 33 8.70 -14.70 1.28
C HIS A 33 9.31 -15.15 -0.07
N GLY A 34 8.85 -16.27 -0.60
CA GLY A 34 9.38 -16.85 -1.84
C GLY A 34 10.66 -17.67 -1.68
N SER A 35 11.37 -17.61 -0.54
CA SER A 35 12.60 -18.35 -0.25
C SER A 35 12.45 -19.35 0.90
N LEU A 36 11.24 -19.82 1.13
CA LEU A 36 10.95 -20.83 2.15
C LEU A 36 11.43 -22.22 1.71
N SER A 37 11.77 -23.07 2.68
CA SER A 37 12.19 -24.44 2.36
C SER A 37 11.01 -25.29 1.87
N ASP A 38 11.29 -26.32 1.03
CA ASP A 38 10.28 -27.21 0.45
C ASP A 38 9.36 -27.84 1.50
N ARG A 39 9.87 -28.17 2.70
CA ARG A 39 9.05 -28.73 3.79
C ARG A 39 8.02 -27.73 4.35
N ILE A 40 8.42 -26.45 4.42
CA ILE A 40 7.51 -25.36 4.84
C ILE A 40 6.50 -25.10 3.74
N MET A 41 6.97 -24.99 2.50
CA MET A 41 6.12 -24.80 1.32
C MET A 41 5.07 -25.88 1.18
N SER A 42 5.44 -27.15 1.37
CA SER A 42 4.52 -28.29 1.27
C SER A 42 3.48 -28.34 2.38
N ARG A 43 3.78 -27.76 3.56
CA ARG A 43 2.90 -27.85 4.75
C ARG A 43 2.07 -26.61 4.97
N TYR A 44 2.65 -25.43 4.78
CA TYR A 44 2.04 -24.13 5.11
C TYR A 44 1.88 -23.21 3.90
N GLY A 45 2.48 -23.56 2.74
CA GLY A 45 2.51 -22.73 1.55
C GLY A 45 3.47 -21.55 1.66
N ASP A 46 3.53 -20.75 0.60
CA ASP A 46 4.23 -19.47 0.56
C ASP A 46 3.31 -18.38 1.13
N THR A 47 3.16 -18.37 2.44
CA THR A 47 2.17 -17.56 3.17
C THR A 47 2.81 -16.90 4.39
N ALA A 48 2.14 -15.92 4.98
CA ALA A 48 2.53 -15.33 6.26
C ALA A 48 2.74 -16.42 7.34
N LEU A 49 1.85 -17.41 7.41
CA LEU A 49 1.98 -18.54 8.35
C LEU A 49 3.22 -19.39 8.05
N GLY A 50 3.52 -19.66 6.78
CA GLY A 50 4.73 -20.38 6.38
C GLY A 50 6.00 -19.65 6.78
N MET A 51 6.03 -18.32 6.62
CA MET A 51 7.14 -17.48 7.07
C MET A 51 7.32 -17.58 8.60
N VAL A 52 6.25 -17.47 9.34
CA VAL A 52 6.25 -17.50 10.81
C VAL A 52 6.73 -18.85 11.34
N GLU A 53 6.17 -19.97 10.86
CA GLU A 53 6.58 -21.31 11.28
C GLU A 53 8.04 -21.60 10.89
N SER A 54 8.49 -21.12 9.73
CA SER A 54 9.91 -21.21 9.35
C SER A 54 10.84 -20.54 10.37
N ALA A 55 10.46 -19.38 10.93
CA ALA A 55 11.25 -18.72 11.96
C ALA A 55 11.12 -19.43 13.30
N LEU A 56 9.90 -19.80 13.71
CA LEU A 56 9.63 -20.44 15.01
C LEU A 56 10.39 -21.76 15.19
N GLU A 57 10.58 -22.55 14.12
CA GLU A 57 11.41 -23.76 14.16
C GLU A 57 12.81 -23.47 14.70
N PHE A 58 13.44 -22.39 14.25
CA PHE A 58 14.79 -22.00 14.69
C PHE A 58 14.76 -21.31 16.06
N LEU A 59 13.75 -20.49 16.35
CA LEU A 59 13.61 -19.82 17.65
C LEU A 59 13.43 -20.85 18.77
N ARG A 60 12.59 -21.87 18.57
CA ARG A 60 12.40 -22.98 19.54
C ARG A 60 13.71 -23.70 19.85
N ILE A 61 14.54 -23.99 18.83
CA ILE A 61 15.87 -24.58 19.03
C ILE A 61 16.77 -23.66 19.87
N CYS A 62 16.81 -22.37 19.58
CA CYS A 62 17.60 -21.40 20.35
C CYS A 62 17.16 -21.33 21.81
N VAL A 63 15.85 -21.27 22.06
CA VAL A 63 15.29 -21.24 23.42
C VAL A 63 15.61 -22.51 24.19
N ASP A 64 15.47 -23.68 23.58
CA ASP A 64 15.81 -24.98 24.19
C ASP A 64 17.30 -25.08 24.56
N GLU A 65 18.18 -24.46 23.75
CA GLU A 65 19.64 -24.36 24.05
C GLU A 65 19.93 -23.24 25.07
N GLY A 66 18.94 -22.56 25.63
CA GLY A 66 19.09 -21.45 26.56
C GLY A 66 19.81 -20.24 25.95
N TYR A 67 19.57 -19.98 24.66
CA TYR A 67 20.14 -18.86 23.91
C TYR A 67 19.05 -17.88 23.48
N ARG A 68 19.14 -16.64 23.98
CA ARG A 68 18.11 -15.59 23.77
C ARG A 68 18.64 -14.29 23.15
N ASP A 69 19.92 -14.23 22.77
CA ASP A 69 20.50 -13.06 22.09
C ASP A 69 20.09 -13.07 20.60
N LEU A 70 18.80 -12.87 20.35
CA LEU A 70 18.18 -13.04 19.04
C LEU A 70 17.51 -11.75 18.56
N VAL A 71 17.50 -11.57 17.24
CA VAL A 71 16.68 -10.60 16.51
C VAL A 71 15.92 -11.36 15.43
N VAL A 72 14.67 -11.00 15.16
CA VAL A 72 13.83 -11.70 14.16
C VAL A 72 13.44 -10.77 13.02
N SER A 73 13.42 -11.28 11.79
CA SER A 73 12.96 -10.53 10.64
C SER A 73 12.08 -11.37 9.69
N MET A 74 10.95 -10.80 9.27
CA MET A 74 10.03 -11.33 8.26
C MET A 74 10.03 -10.40 7.05
N LYS A 75 10.65 -10.76 5.96
CA LYS A 75 10.76 -9.89 4.79
C LYS A 75 9.94 -10.39 3.62
N SER A 76 9.25 -9.45 2.96
CA SER A 76 8.54 -9.68 1.72
C SER A 76 8.64 -8.43 0.84
N SER A 77 8.60 -8.60 -0.48
CA SER A 77 8.42 -7.51 -1.45
C SER A 77 6.97 -6.99 -1.46
N ASN A 78 6.04 -7.79 -0.93
CA ASN A 78 4.64 -7.43 -0.73
C ASN A 78 4.44 -6.89 0.70
N PRO A 79 4.18 -5.57 0.88
CA PRO A 79 3.99 -4.97 2.20
C PRO A 79 2.85 -5.61 3.00
N GLN A 80 1.77 -6.04 2.36
CA GLN A 80 0.63 -6.67 3.01
C GLN A 80 1.04 -8.00 3.66
N VAL A 81 1.75 -8.87 2.93
CA VAL A 81 2.27 -10.15 3.47
C VAL A 81 3.27 -9.91 4.59
N MET A 82 4.14 -8.90 4.44
CA MET A 82 5.10 -8.53 5.48
C MET A 82 4.39 -8.14 6.79
N VAL A 83 3.42 -7.23 6.72
CA VAL A 83 2.68 -6.75 7.90
C VAL A 83 1.96 -7.92 8.59
N GLN A 84 1.26 -8.75 7.84
CA GLN A 84 0.59 -9.94 8.36
C GLN A 84 1.55 -10.92 9.04
N ALA A 85 2.72 -11.17 8.43
CA ALA A 85 3.72 -12.07 8.98
C ALA A 85 4.29 -11.58 10.31
N TYR A 86 4.59 -10.28 10.45
CA TYR A 86 5.07 -9.73 11.72
C TYR A 86 4.00 -9.75 12.81
N ARG A 87 2.77 -9.35 12.50
CA ARG A 87 1.66 -9.41 13.46
C ARG A 87 1.44 -10.84 13.97
N LEU A 88 1.40 -11.81 13.04
CA LEU A 88 1.23 -13.23 13.39
C LEU A 88 2.43 -13.76 14.18
N LEU A 89 3.66 -13.38 13.81
CA LEU A 89 4.87 -13.77 14.54
C LEU A 89 4.80 -13.31 16.00
N VAL A 90 4.43 -12.05 16.25
CA VAL A 90 4.31 -11.50 17.62
C VAL A 90 3.26 -12.27 18.41
N ALA A 91 2.10 -12.55 17.84
CA ALA A 91 1.06 -13.33 18.50
C ALA A 91 1.55 -14.74 18.85
N ARG A 92 2.21 -15.43 17.92
CA ARG A 92 2.74 -16.78 18.12
C ARG A 92 3.91 -16.82 19.13
N MET A 93 4.80 -15.83 19.09
CA MET A 93 5.87 -15.73 20.08
C MET A 93 5.31 -15.53 21.50
N ALA A 94 4.28 -14.71 21.64
CA ALA A 94 3.62 -14.50 22.93
C ALA A 94 2.95 -15.79 23.47
N GLU A 95 2.33 -16.60 22.62
CA GLU A 95 1.77 -17.90 22.98
C GLU A 95 2.84 -18.89 23.50
N GLU A 96 4.09 -18.75 23.06
CA GLU A 96 5.23 -19.63 23.43
C GLU A 96 6.21 -18.96 24.43
N ASP A 97 5.79 -17.92 25.14
CA ASP A 97 6.61 -17.16 26.10
C ASP A 97 7.94 -16.64 25.50
N MET A 98 7.85 -16.15 24.26
CA MET A 98 8.95 -15.53 23.53
C MET A 98 8.66 -14.06 23.25
N ALA A 99 9.68 -13.19 23.41
CA ALA A 99 9.66 -11.78 23.06
C ALA A 99 11.04 -11.38 22.57
N PHE A 100 11.25 -11.44 21.26
CA PHE A 100 12.51 -11.07 20.62
C PHE A 100 12.38 -9.77 19.83
N PRO A 101 13.41 -8.91 19.80
CA PRO A 101 13.44 -7.70 18.99
C PRO A 101 13.15 -8.01 17.51
N LEU A 102 12.41 -7.11 16.87
CA LEU A 102 12.00 -7.21 15.49
C LEU A 102 12.82 -6.27 14.60
N HIS A 103 13.33 -6.79 13.51
CA HIS A 103 14.03 -6.01 12.48
C HIS A 103 13.15 -5.89 11.24
N LEU A 104 12.45 -4.76 11.12
CA LEU A 104 11.48 -4.50 10.05
C LEU A 104 12.16 -4.19 8.72
N GLY A 105 11.54 -4.57 7.62
CA GLY A 105 11.98 -4.18 6.28
C GLY A 105 11.20 -4.85 5.17
N VAL A 106 10.78 -4.04 4.19
CA VAL A 106 10.33 -4.53 2.89
C VAL A 106 11.57 -4.89 2.08
N THR A 107 11.60 -6.06 1.44
CA THR A 107 12.70 -6.45 0.56
C THR A 107 12.34 -6.17 -0.90
N GLU A 108 13.34 -5.90 -1.74
CA GLU A 108 13.15 -5.60 -3.17
C GLU A 108 12.04 -4.56 -3.42
N ALA A 109 12.02 -3.49 -2.63
CA ALA A 109 10.97 -2.47 -2.69
C ALA A 109 10.95 -1.70 -4.03
N GLY A 110 12.07 -1.70 -4.76
CA GLY A 110 12.23 -0.96 -6.00
C GLY A 110 12.96 0.36 -5.81
N ASP A 111 12.92 1.20 -6.83
CA ASP A 111 13.58 2.51 -6.88
C ASP A 111 12.59 3.67 -6.71
N GLY A 112 13.14 4.85 -6.49
CA GLY A 112 12.42 6.12 -6.49
C GLY A 112 11.25 6.18 -5.51
N GLU A 113 10.14 6.73 -5.95
CA GLU A 113 8.92 6.89 -5.16
C GLU A 113 8.31 5.53 -4.77
N ASP A 114 8.29 4.55 -5.69
CA ASP A 114 7.68 3.24 -5.44
C ASP A 114 8.36 2.50 -4.28
N GLY A 115 9.70 2.53 -4.23
CA GLY A 115 10.47 1.92 -3.14
C GLY A 115 10.21 2.59 -1.79
N ARG A 116 10.09 3.91 -1.79
CA ARG A 116 9.78 4.71 -0.60
C ARG A 116 8.36 4.44 -0.10
N VAL A 117 7.38 4.43 -1.00
CA VAL A 117 5.97 4.13 -0.67
C VAL A 117 5.84 2.72 -0.09
N LYS A 118 6.41 1.69 -0.72
CA LYS A 118 6.34 0.31 -0.20
C LYS A 118 7.03 0.18 1.17
N SER A 119 8.20 0.81 1.34
CA SER A 119 8.94 0.79 2.61
C SER A 119 8.15 1.49 3.72
N ALA A 120 7.62 2.68 3.45
CA ALA A 120 6.83 3.44 4.41
C ALA A 120 5.52 2.72 4.77
N LEU A 121 4.86 2.14 3.78
CA LEU A 121 3.63 1.39 3.99
C LEU A 121 3.87 0.16 4.89
N GLY A 122 4.88 -0.67 4.58
CA GLY A 122 5.15 -1.88 5.37
C GLY A 122 5.72 -1.58 6.75
N ILE A 123 6.79 -0.78 6.82
CA ILE A 123 7.47 -0.44 8.08
C ILE A 123 6.57 0.47 8.94
N GLY A 124 6.02 1.53 8.34
CA GLY A 124 5.21 2.51 9.04
C GLY A 124 3.94 1.91 9.66
N THR A 125 3.26 1.00 8.96
CA THR A 125 2.09 0.29 9.51
C THR A 125 2.44 -0.48 10.78
N LEU A 126 3.57 -1.19 10.79
CA LEU A 126 4.00 -1.93 11.98
C LEU A 126 4.44 -1.01 13.12
N LEU A 127 5.13 0.09 12.82
CA LEU A 127 5.49 1.08 13.84
C LEU A 127 4.25 1.74 14.46
N GLU A 128 3.20 2.02 13.68
CA GLU A 128 1.91 2.49 14.19
C GLU A 128 1.17 1.43 15.02
N ASP A 129 1.40 0.14 14.76
CA ASP A 129 0.94 -0.97 15.61
C ASP A 129 1.77 -1.12 16.90
N GLY A 130 2.82 -0.33 17.09
CA GLY A 130 3.75 -0.44 18.22
C GLY A 130 4.77 -1.59 18.07
N LEU A 131 4.98 -2.09 16.86
CA LEU A 131 5.86 -3.21 16.54
C LEU A 131 7.12 -2.74 15.80
N GLY A 132 8.28 -3.20 16.24
CA GLY A 132 9.56 -2.95 15.58
C GLY A 132 10.59 -2.27 16.48
N ASP A 133 11.82 -2.77 16.45
CA ASP A 133 12.95 -2.28 17.25
C ASP A 133 14.06 -1.69 16.39
N THR A 134 14.21 -2.19 15.17
CA THR A 134 15.13 -1.67 14.16
C THR A 134 14.47 -1.74 12.78
N VAL A 135 14.89 -0.87 11.85
CA VAL A 135 14.36 -0.81 10.50
C VAL A 135 15.48 -0.94 9.46
N ARG A 136 15.14 -1.50 8.30
CA ARG A 136 15.93 -1.46 7.09
C ARG A 136 15.06 -1.05 5.92
N VAL A 137 15.45 0.02 5.25
CA VAL A 137 14.95 0.37 3.92
C VAL A 137 15.77 -0.38 2.87
N SER A 138 15.17 -0.75 1.75
CA SER A 138 15.83 -1.48 0.66
C SER A 138 15.41 -0.85 -0.66
N LEU A 139 16.28 -0.01 -1.23
CA LEU A 139 16.06 0.71 -2.47
C LEU A 139 17.02 0.23 -3.55
N THR A 140 16.58 0.25 -4.82
CA THR A 140 17.42 0.06 -5.99
C THR A 140 18.11 1.38 -6.35
N GLU A 141 18.87 1.90 -5.39
CA GLU A 141 19.60 3.17 -5.45
C GLU A 141 20.97 2.98 -4.79
N GLU A 142 21.79 4.05 -4.76
CA GLU A 142 23.03 4.01 -3.96
C GLU A 142 22.71 3.79 -2.48
N PRO A 143 23.49 3.00 -1.74
CA PRO A 143 23.19 2.64 -0.35
C PRO A 143 22.99 3.82 0.60
N GLU A 144 23.61 4.97 0.29
CA GLU A 144 23.48 6.21 1.05
C GLU A 144 22.06 6.79 1.02
N ALA A 145 21.28 6.50 -0.04
CA ALA A 145 19.90 6.97 -0.18
C ALA A 145 18.95 6.29 0.83
N GLU A 146 19.27 5.09 1.32
CA GLU A 146 18.45 4.35 2.28
C GLU A 146 18.44 5.00 3.68
N MET A 147 19.56 5.60 4.09
CA MET A 147 19.73 6.16 5.45
C MET A 147 18.77 7.31 5.77
N PRO A 148 18.62 8.36 4.92
CA PRO A 148 17.66 9.42 5.18
C PRO A 148 16.23 8.90 5.27
N VAL A 149 15.82 8.00 4.37
CA VAL A 149 14.48 7.42 4.34
C VAL A 149 14.20 6.64 5.63
N GLY A 150 15.14 5.76 6.03
CA GLY A 150 15.01 4.99 7.27
C GLY A 150 14.91 5.89 8.51
N ARG A 151 15.70 6.97 8.53
CA ARG A 151 15.68 7.96 9.61
C ARG A 151 14.35 8.71 9.68
N MET A 152 13.86 9.23 8.56
CA MET A 152 12.58 9.94 8.50
C MET A 152 11.38 9.07 8.93
N LEU A 153 11.43 7.76 8.63
CA LEU A 153 10.39 6.83 9.07
C LEU A 153 10.31 6.71 10.59
N VAL A 154 11.42 6.79 11.31
CA VAL A 154 11.46 6.61 12.78
C VAL A 154 11.39 7.93 13.55
N GLU A 155 11.97 9.02 13.04
CA GLU A 155 12.00 10.33 13.70
C GLU A 155 10.60 10.86 14.04
N ARG A 156 9.61 10.59 13.19
CA ARG A 156 8.22 11.03 13.43
C ARG A 156 7.63 10.49 14.75
N TYR A 157 8.19 9.43 15.33
CA TYR A 157 7.70 8.84 16.59
C TYR A 157 8.38 9.44 17.82
N GLU A 158 9.57 10.04 17.69
CA GLU A 158 10.27 10.70 18.79
C GLU A 158 9.50 11.91 19.32
N GLU A 159 8.79 12.63 18.44
CA GLU A 159 8.03 13.84 18.76
C GLU A 159 6.58 13.55 19.22
N ARG A 160 6.16 12.29 19.25
CA ARG A 160 4.77 11.89 19.54
C ARG A 160 4.52 11.51 21.00
N GLN A 161 5.45 11.78 21.90
CA GLN A 161 5.27 11.51 23.31
C GLN A 161 4.18 12.42 23.91
N GLY A 162 3.30 11.85 24.74
CA GLY A 162 2.25 12.61 25.43
C GLY A 162 1.02 12.94 24.58
N HIS A 163 0.78 12.22 23.47
CA HIS A 163 -0.44 12.34 22.67
C HIS A 163 -1.69 11.91 23.49
N GLU A 164 -2.86 12.39 23.07
CA GLU A 164 -4.13 11.89 23.63
C GLU A 164 -4.32 10.41 23.29
N PRO A 165 -4.76 9.57 24.24
CA PRO A 165 -5.03 8.16 23.97
C PRO A 165 -6.18 7.99 22.98
N ILE A 166 -6.00 7.10 21.99
CA ILE A 166 -7.07 6.67 21.09
C ILE A 166 -7.88 5.59 21.83
N ALA A 167 -9.16 5.85 22.03
CA ALA A 167 -10.04 4.88 22.71
C ALA A 167 -10.18 3.59 21.86
N PRO A 168 -10.04 2.41 22.48
CA PRO A 168 -10.24 1.13 21.77
C PRO A 168 -11.68 1.00 21.29
N VAL A 169 -11.84 0.23 20.20
CA VAL A 169 -13.13 -0.11 19.61
C VAL A 169 -13.20 -1.63 19.49
N ASP A 170 -14.32 -2.22 19.90
CA ASP A 170 -14.57 -3.65 19.68
C ASP A 170 -14.77 -3.93 18.19
N HIS A 171 -14.04 -4.89 17.64
CA HIS A 171 -14.05 -5.17 16.21
C HIS A 171 -13.81 -6.65 15.90
N SER A 172 -14.20 -7.06 14.69
CA SER A 172 -13.96 -8.39 14.13
C SER A 172 -12.83 -8.42 13.09
N LEU A 173 -12.05 -7.36 12.95
CA LEU A 173 -10.92 -7.30 12.01
C LEU A 173 -9.91 -8.39 12.34
N ASP A 174 -9.55 -9.23 11.34
CA ASP A 174 -8.46 -10.19 11.43
C ASP A 174 -7.14 -9.49 11.03
N PRO A 175 -6.21 -9.25 11.96
CA PRO A 175 -4.96 -8.57 11.67
C PRO A 175 -3.95 -9.43 10.88
N PHE A 176 -4.25 -10.72 10.72
CA PHE A 176 -3.35 -11.72 10.12
C PHE A 176 -3.72 -12.08 8.68
N ASN A 177 -4.95 -11.78 8.26
CA ASN A 177 -5.44 -12.07 6.92
C ASN A 177 -6.17 -10.85 6.34
N TYR A 178 -5.88 -10.52 5.09
CA TYR A 178 -6.58 -9.46 4.41
C TYR A 178 -8.03 -9.85 4.13
N SER A 179 -8.94 -8.99 4.55
CA SER A 179 -10.33 -9.04 4.16
C SER A 179 -10.83 -7.61 3.93
N ARG A 180 -11.31 -7.33 2.73
CA ARG A 180 -11.90 -6.02 2.48
C ARG A 180 -13.19 -5.89 3.29
N ARG A 181 -13.34 -4.75 3.97
CA ARG A 181 -14.55 -4.37 4.69
C ARG A 181 -15.77 -4.46 3.76
N ALA A 182 -16.80 -5.16 4.19
CA ALA A 182 -18.05 -5.24 3.46
C ALA A 182 -18.80 -3.90 3.59
N CYS A 183 -19.21 -3.32 2.46
CA CYS A 183 -20.01 -2.10 2.43
C CYS A 183 -20.94 -2.12 1.21
N GLY A 184 -21.94 -1.24 1.22
CA GLY A 184 -22.79 -0.96 0.08
C GLY A 184 -22.01 -0.37 -1.10
N GLU A 185 -22.68 -0.19 -2.23
CA GLU A 185 -22.16 0.49 -3.42
C GLU A 185 -22.87 1.82 -3.59
N VAL A 186 -22.10 2.92 -3.67
CA VAL A 186 -22.62 4.28 -3.85
C VAL A 186 -21.89 4.94 -5.01
N GLY A 187 -22.56 5.06 -6.16
CA GLY A 187 -21.92 5.45 -7.41
C GLY A 187 -20.82 4.47 -7.80
N ASN A 188 -19.57 4.92 -7.87
CA ASN A 188 -18.40 4.09 -8.13
C ASN A 188 -17.54 3.84 -6.87
N VAL A 189 -18.09 4.03 -5.66
CA VAL A 189 -17.39 3.85 -4.37
C VAL A 189 -17.97 2.65 -3.63
N GLY A 190 -17.10 1.83 -3.04
CA GLY A 190 -17.50 0.66 -2.26
C GLY A 190 -17.86 -0.57 -3.09
N GLY A 191 -18.51 -1.53 -2.47
CA GLY A 191 -18.90 -2.79 -3.11
C GLY A 191 -17.71 -3.50 -3.78
N LYS A 192 -17.85 -3.77 -5.08
CA LYS A 192 -16.81 -4.42 -5.89
C LYS A 192 -15.88 -3.44 -6.62
N HIS A 193 -16.12 -2.13 -6.51
CA HIS A 193 -15.28 -1.13 -7.15
C HIS A 193 -13.89 -1.08 -6.53
N VAL A 194 -12.89 -0.73 -7.34
CA VAL A 194 -11.56 -0.40 -6.83
C VAL A 194 -11.62 0.88 -6.01
N PRO A 195 -10.74 1.08 -5.03
CA PRO A 195 -10.72 2.31 -4.24
C PRO A 195 -10.53 3.55 -5.10
N VAL A 196 -11.29 4.59 -4.81
CA VAL A 196 -11.26 5.86 -5.55
C VAL A 196 -10.15 6.79 -5.07
N VAL A 197 -9.71 7.70 -5.96
CA VAL A 197 -8.75 8.76 -5.66
C VAL A 197 -9.44 10.11 -5.70
N VAL A 198 -9.27 10.89 -4.64
CA VAL A 198 -9.84 12.24 -4.50
C VAL A 198 -8.73 13.28 -4.33
N HIS A 199 -8.87 14.43 -4.99
CA HIS A 199 -7.95 15.55 -4.85
C HIS A 199 -8.65 16.88 -4.60
N THR A 200 -8.04 17.73 -3.77
CA THR A 200 -8.46 19.11 -3.59
C THR A 200 -7.87 19.99 -4.71
N LEU A 201 -8.74 20.76 -5.39
CA LEU A 201 -8.34 21.84 -6.27
C LEU A 201 -7.98 23.09 -5.47
N ARG A 202 -7.07 23.90 -5.98
CA ARG A 202 -6.77 25.21 -5.38
C ARG A 202 -7.90 26.19 -5.66
N GLU A 203 -8.02 27.20 -4.82
CA GLU A 203 -8.91 28.32 -5.10
C GLU A 203 -8.46 29.00 -6.42
N GLY A 204 -9.41 29.15 -7.35
CA GLY A 204 -9.15 29.67 -8.69
C GLY A 204 -8.92 28.60 -9.77
N ASP A 205 -8.78 27.33 -9.41
CA ASP A 205 -8.63 26.22 -10.38
C ASP A 205 -9.98 25.86 -11.02
N THR A 206 -10.49 26.73 -11.89
CA THR A 206 -11.84 26.64 -12.49
C THR A 206 -11.85 26.37 -13.99
N GLU A 207 -10.70 26.12 -14.59
CA GLU A 207 -10.56 25.87 -16.03
C GLU A 207 -10.14 24.43 -16.34
N PRO A 208 -10.47 23.89 -17.54
CA PRO A 208 -10.07 22.54 -17.96
C PRO A 208 -8.58 22.22 -17.79
N ALA A 209 -7.70 23.22 -18.01
CA ALA A 209 -6.25 23.05 -17.89
C ALA A 209 -5.80 22.67 -16.48
N HIS A 210 -6.54 23.04 -15.44
CA HIS A 210 -6.20 22.73 -14.05
C HIS A 210 -6.38 21.24 -13.71
N LEU A 211 -7.12 20.49 -14.54
CA LEU A 211 -7.31 19.05 -14.37
C LEU A 211 -6.15 18.22 -14.97
N PHE A 212 -5.16 18.86 -15.62
CA PHE A 212 -4.03 18.15 -16.22
C PHE A 212 -3.29 17.28 -15.19
N GLY A 213 -3.00 17.86 -14.03
CA GLY A 213 -2.33 17.11 -12.95
C GLY A 213 -3.16 15.99 -12.32
N ALA A 214 -4.46 15.96 -12.57
CA ALA A 214 -5.40 14.93 -12.14
C ALA A 214 -5.57 13.79 -13.16
N GLY A 215 -4.81 13.81 -14.26
CA GLY A 215 -4.85 12.81 -15.31
C GLY A 215 -5.84 13.10 -16.45
N TYR A 216 -6.29 14.36 -16.61
CA TYR A 216 -7.24 14.75 -17.65
C TYR A 216 -6.65 15.80 -18.58
N ARG A 217 -6.62 15.53 -19.88
CA ARG A 217 -6.13 16.44 -20.91
C ARG A 217 -7.25 16.83 -21.88
N TYR A 218 -7.61 18.10 -21.88
CA TYR A 218 -8.60 18.61 -22.82
C TYR A 218 -7.95 19.03 -24.13
N SER A 219 -8.40 18.45 -25.24
CA SER A 219 -7.99 18.85 -26.60
C SER A 219 -8.97 19.88 -27.16
N VAL A 220 -8.59 21.14 -27.16
CA VAL A 220 -9.41 22.23 -27.72
C VAL A 220 -9.76 21.99 -29.20
N PRO A 221 -8.83 21.54 -30.09
CA PRO A 221 -9.16 21.32 -31.49
C PRO A 221 -10.18 20.21 -31.73
N LEU A 222 -10.25 19.21 -30.83
CA LEU A 222 -11.11 18.05 -30.97
C LEU A 222 -12.37 18.13 -30.08
N ASP A 223 -12.43 19.16 -29.22
CA ASP A 223 -13.48 19.29 -28.19
C ASP A 223 -13.66 17.98 -27.39
N LYS A 224 -12.52 17.42 -26.95
CA LYS A 224 -12.48 16.08 -26.36
C LYS A 224 -11.52 16.00 -25.16
N TRP A 225 -11.92 15.27 -24.13
CA TRP A 225 -11.04 14.84 -23.04
C TRP A 225 -10.28 13.57 -23.41
N ASN A 226 -9.00 13.56 -23.08
CA ASN A 226 -8.16 12.36 -23.02
C ASN A 226 -7.87 12.07 -21.54
N LEU A 227 -7.91 10.81 -21.17
CA LEU A 227 -7.76 10.34 -19.80
C LEU A 227 -6.50 9.49 -19.67
N ASP A 228 -5.71 9.73 -18.64
CA ASP A 228 -4.61 8.85 -18.26
C ASP A 228 -5.14 7.64 -17.46
N GLU A 229 -4.43 6.53 -17.47
CA GLU A 229 -4.77 5.34 -16.64
C GLU A 229 -4.86 5.68 -15.14
N ALA A 230 -4.08 6.66 -14.69
CA ALA A 230 -4.09 7.20 -13.34
C ALA A 230 -4.90 8.51 -13.26
N ALA A 231 -6.02 8.63 -14.00
CA ALA A 231 -6.93 9.75 -13.81
C ALA A 231 -7.71 9.59 -12.49
N CYS A 232 -7.73 10.65 -11.65
CA CYS A 232 -8.47 10.60 -10.38
C CYS A 232 -9.99 10.51 -10.62
N ASP A 233 -10.71 9.99 -9.64
CA ASP A 233 -12.16 9.77 -9.76
C ASP A 233 -12.96 11.01 -9.33
N TYR A 234 -12.43 11.76 -8.36
CA TYR A 234 -13.09 12.90 -7.74
C TYR A 234 -12.14 14.09 -7.57
N VAL A 235 -12.68 15.30 -7.73
CA VAL A 235 -12.03 16.52 -7.28
C VAL A 235 -12.93 17.28 -6.31
N TYR A 236 -12.35 17.79 -5.24
CA TYR A 236 -13.03 18.70 -4.32
C TYR A 236 -12.71 20.14 -4.72
N ALA A 237 -13.72 20.86 -5.15
CA ALA A 237 -13.64 22.26 -5.58
C ALA A 237 -14.15 23.25 -4.51
N GLY A 238 -14.52 22.77 -3.32
CA GLY A 238 -14.91 23.57 -2.19
C GLY A 238 -16.12 24.47 -2.49
N ARG A 239 -15.87 25.77 -2.52
CA ARG A 239 -16.92 26.77 -2.75
C ARG A 239 -17.09 27.21 -4.19
N GLN A 240 -16.33 26.67 -5.13
CA GLN A 240 -16.34 27.08 -6.54
C GLN A 240 -16.89 25.96 -7.46
N ALA A 241 -18.06 26.18 -8.06
CA ALA A 241 -18.60 25.28 -9.05
C ALA A 241 -17.78 25.35 -10.35
N LEU A 242 -17.50 24.18 -10.96
CA LEU A 242 -16.84 24.11 -12.27
C LEU A 242 -17.90 24.27 -13.37
N ASN A 243 -17.76 25.30 -14.21
CA ASN A 243 -18.76 25.70 -15.20
C ASN A 243 -18.35 25.33 -16.63
N PHE A 244 -17.64 24.23 -16.82
CA PHE A 244 -17.27 23.70 -18.14
C PHE A 244 -17.71 22.22 -18.26
N CYS A 245 -17.71 21.70 -19.48
CA CYS A 245 -18.04 20.29 -19.71
C CYS A 245 -16.96 19.39 -19.09
N LEU A 246 -17.31 18.68 -18.03
CA LEU A 246 -16.40 17.78 -17.31
C LEU A 246 -16.16 16.47 -18.09
N PRO A 247 -15.02 15.80 -17.87
CA PRO A 247 -14.83 14.40 -18.29
C PRO A 247 -15.95 13.52 -17.71
N GLY A 248 -16.47 12.59 -18.49
CA GLY A 248 -17.61 11.76 -18.07
C GLY A 248 -17.35 10.88 -16.84
N THR A 249 -16.08 10.60 -16.53
CA THR A 249 -15.68 9.78 -15.38
C THR A 249 -15.37 10.60 -14.12
N LEU A 250 -15.21 11.92 -14.25
CA LEU A 250 -14.85 12.80 -13.14
C LEU A 250 -16.10 13.30 -12.41
N GLN A 251 -16.08 13.23 -11.08
CA GLN A 251 -17.09 13.83 -10.21
C GLN A 251 -16.49 14.98 -9.40
N VAL A 252 -17.31 15.97 -9.05
CA VAL A 252 -16.89 17.17 -8.32
C VAL A 252 -17.59 17.24 -6.97
N LEU A 253 -16.81 17.30 -5.90
CA LEU A 253 -17.33 17.55 -4.56
C LEU A 253 -17.38 19.06 -4.28
N LEU A 254 -18.53 19.54 -3.83
CA LEU A 254 -18.77 20.91 -3.41
C LEU A 254 -19.21 20.94 -1.94
N ASP A 255 -18.89 22.03 -1.23
CA ASP A 255 -19.48 22.27 0.08
C ASP A 255 -21.03 22.24 -0.02
N ALA A 256 -21.68 21.58 0.92
CA ALA A 256 -23.12 21.32 0.86
C ALA A 256 -23.99 22.61 0.79
N ASP A 257 -23.53 23.70 1.44
CA ASP A 257 -24.20 25.00 1.38
C ASP A 257 -24.11 25.64 -0.02
N VAL A 258 -22.97 25.48 -0.68
CA VAL A 258 -22.77 25.94 -2.07
C VAL A 258 -23.62 25.12 -3.03
N TRP A 259 -23.54 23.79 -2.92
CA TRP A 259 -24.33 22.88 -3.77
C TRP A 259 -25.83 23.15 -3.69
N ARG A 260 -26.37 23.36 -2.46
CA ARG A 260 -27.79 23.73 -2.25
C ARG A 260 -28.16 25.10 -2.83
N GLY A 261 -27.19 26.00 -2.94
CA GLY A 261 -27.39 27.34 -3.54
C GLY A 261 -27.45 27.33 -5.06
N LEU A 262 -27.08 26.23 -5.73
CA LEU A 262 -27.15 26.12 -7.18
C LEU A 262 -28.60 25.90 -7.63
N PRO A 263 -29.11 26.68 -8.60
CA PRO A 263 -30.50 26.54 -9.08
C PRO A 263 -30.80 25.14 -9.68
N SER A 264 -29.81 24.53 -10.28
CA SER A 264 -29.86 23.18 -10.86
C SER A 264 -28.44 22.62 -10.80
N PRO A 265 -28.06 21.92 -9.72
CA PRO A 265 -26.72 21.33 -9.64
C PRO A 265 -26.50 20.36 -10.79
N PRO A 266 -25.37 20.45 -11.51
CA PRO A 266 -25.03 19.43 -12.52
C PRO A 266 -24.94 18.04 -11.86
N GLU A 267 -25.31 17.00 -12.61
CA GLU A 267 -25.32 15.61 -12.11
C GLU A 267 -23.97 15.17 -11.54
N GLN A 268 -22.86 15.65 -12.11
CA GLN A 268 -21.50 15.35 -11.66
C GLN A 268 -21.07 16.14 -10.39
N HIS A 269 -21.92 17.04 -9.86
CA HIS A 269 -21.62 17.82 -8.66
C HIS A 269 -22.31 17.24 -7.43
N ILE A 270 -21.52 16.79 -6.48
CA ILE A 270 -21.95 16.03 -5.30
C ILE A 270 -21.72 16.89 -4.04
N PRO A 271 -22.68 16.97 -3.13
CA PRO A 271 -22.51 17.73 -1.89
C PRO A 271 -21.63 17.00 -0.88
N LEU A 272 -20.70 17.74 -0.29
CA LEU A 272 -19.88 17.33 0.86
C LEU A 272 -20.40 18.02 2.12
N TRP A 273 -20.89 17.23 3.04
CA TRP A 273 -21.47 17.67 4.31
C TRP A 273 -20.48 17.55 5.46
N THR A 274 -20.61 18.37 6.49
CA THR A 274 -20.07 18.03 7.81
C THR A 274 -21.05 17.10 8.54
N ALA A 275 -20.61 16.42 9.59
CA ALA A 275 -21.48 15.58 10.41
C ALA A 275 -22.69 16.36 10.96
N ASP A 276 -22.46 17.57 11.51
CA ASP A 276 -23.52 18.44 12.02
C ASP A 276 -24.52 18.86 10.94
N GLN A 277 -24.05 19.23 9.77
CA GLN A 277 -24.93 19.56 8.65
C GLN A 277 -25.76 18.34 8.21
N ALA A 278 -25.16 17.16 8.18
CA ALA A 278 -25.84 15.94 7.78
C ALA A 278 -26.93 15.55 8.78
N MET A 279 -26.66 15.59 10.07
CA MET A 279 -27.65 15.32 11.13
C MET A 279 -28.86 16.26 11.08
N ASN A 280 -28.65 17.54 10.70
CA ASN A 280 -29.69 18.54 10.76
C ASN A 280 -30.40 18.82 9.44
N ALA A 281 -29.77 18.55 8.30
CA ALA A 281 -30.25 19.09 7.00
C ALA A 281 -30.03 18.16 5.80
N LEU A 282 -29.64 16.90 6.01
CA LEU A 282 -29.46 15.94 4.91
C LEU A 282 -30.83 15.68 4.25
N PRO A 283 -30.96 15.85 2.91
CA PRO A 283 -32.23 15.59 2.21
C PRO A 283 -32.65 14.12 2.35
N ALA A 284 -33.93 13.86 2.20
CA ALA A 284 -34.41 12.48 2.08
C ALA A 284 -33.72 11.75 0.91
N PRO A 285 -33.46 10.43 1.01
CA PRO A 285 -32.84 9.67 -0.07
C PRO A 285 -33.61 9.83 -1.38
N ALA A 286 -32.90 10.17 -2.46
CA ALA A 286 -33.47 10.29 -3.78
C ALA A 286 -32.65 9.45 -4.78
N LYS A 287 -33.33 8.84 -5.76
CA LYS A 287 -32.68 7.99 -6.74
C LYS A 287 -31.61 8.77 -7.51
N GLY A 288 -30.39 8.24 -7.53
CA GLY A 288 -29.24 8.83 -8.23
C GLY A 288 -28.57 10.00 -7.51
N GLN A 289 -29.05 10.40 -6.34
CA GLN A 289 -28.33 11.34 -5.47
C GLN A 289 -27.32 10.60 -4.60
N THR A 290 -26.15 11.23 -4.43
CA THR A 290 -25.06 10.76 -3.56
C THR A 290 -24.68 11.89 -2.61
N HIS A 291 -24.43 11.57 -1.36
CA HIS A 291 -24.03 12.52 -0.33
C HIS A 291 -22.73 12.06 0.33
N TRP A 292 -21.73 12.92 0.33
CA TRP A 292 -20.48 12.65 1.04
C TRP A 292 -20.50 13.36 2.38
N ILE A 293 -20.12 12.69 3.45
CA ILE A 293 -20.17 13.23 4.82
C ILE A 293 -18.81 13.12 5.47
N ARG A 294 -18.21 14.24 5.87
CA ARG A 294 -16.97 14.27 6.63
C ARG A 294 -17.23 13.97 8.08
N VAL A 295 -16.45 13.03 8.63
CA VAL A 295 -16.49 12.62 10.03
C VAL A 295 -15.10 12.44 10.59
N THR A 296 -14.93 12.85 11.84
CA THR A 296 -13.81 12.50 12.70
C THR A 296 -14.24 11.44 13.71
N ARG A 297 -13.31 10.91 14.51
CA ARG A 297 -13.66 9.95 15.56
C ARG A 297 -14.70 10.51 16.55
N ALA A 298 -14.64 11.80 16.83
CA ALA A 298 -15.57 12.46 17.75
C ALA A 298 -17.00 12.57 17.21
N ASP A 299 -17.17 12.58 15.88
CA ASP A 299 -18.49 12.70 15.23
C ASP A 299 -19.23 11.36 15.20
N VAL A 300 -18.52 10.22 15.34
CA VAL A 300 -19.12 8.88 15.28
C VAL A 300 -19.80 8.58 16.63
N THR A 301 -21.08 8.87 16.70
CA THR A 301 -21.93 8.78 17.90
C THR A 301 -23.26 8.09 17.59
N GLU A 302 -24.00 7.71 18.63
CA GLU A 302 -25.35 7.17 18.51
C GLU A 302 -26.30 8.16 17.80
N ALA A 303 -26.15 9.46 18.06
CA ALA A 303 -26.94 10.50 17.40
C ALA A 303 -26.70 10.55 15.88
N LEU A 304 -25.46 10.37 15.43
CA LEU A 304 -25.15 10.24 14.00
C LEU A 304 -25.78 8.99 13.42
N ALA A 305 -25.69 7.86 14.12
CA ALA A 305 -26.27 6.59 13.66
C ALA A 305 -27.80 6.68 13.52
N GLU A 306 -28.47 7.28 14.51
CA GLU A 306 -29.92 7.54 14.45
C GLU A 306 -30.29 8.44 13.25
N ALA A 307 -29.53 9.51 13.02
CA ALA A 307 -29.78 10.43 11.91
C ALA A 307 -29.57 9.77 10.52
N MET A 308 -28.71 8.76 10.43
CA MET A 308 -28.42 8.02 9.19
C MET A 308 -29.29 6.79 8.99
N THR A 309 -30.18 6.50 9.93
CA THR A 309 -31.10 5.37 9.85
C THR A 309 -32.49 5.87 9.43
N SER A 310 -33.11 5.20 8.48
CA SER A 310 -34.47 5.52 8.02
C SER A 310 -35.53 5.06 9.05
N VAL A 311 -36.78 5.51 8.87
CA VAL A 311 -37.91 5.18 9.78
C VAL A 311 -38.18 3.67 9.88
N ASP A 312 -37.80 2.88 8.87
CA ASP A 312 -37.91 1.44 8.86
C ASP A 312 -36.66 0.71 9.43
N GLY A 313 -35.71 1.46 9.98
CA GLY A 313 -34.50 0.93 10.62
C GLY A 313 -33.37 0.56 9.66
N ALA A 314 -33.52 0.84 8.36
CA ALA A 314 -32.45 0.61 7.38
C ALA A 314 -31.49 1.80 7.29
N MET A 315 -30.18 1.52 7.19
CA MET A 315 -29.21 2.55 6.92
C MET A 315 -29.39 3.15 5.52
N ARG A 316 -29.07 4.45 5.35
CA ARG A 316 -29.06 5.15 4.07
C ARG A 316 -28.06 4.52 3.11
N GLN A 317 -28.48 4.31 1.85
CA GLN A 317 -27.71 3.68 0.78
C GLN A 317 -27.10 4.71 -0.19
N ASP A 318 -27.22 6.00 0.10
CA ASP A 318 -26.78 7.12 -0.75
C ASP A 318 -25.62 7.92 -0.11
N VAL A 319 -24.98 7.37 0.92
CA VAL A 319 -23.95 8.04 1.72
C VAL A 319 -22.56 7.45 1.45
N VAL A 320 -21.55 8.31 1.36
CA VAL A 320 -20.13 7.97 1.41
C VAL A 320 -19.50 8.69 2.60
N TRP A 321 -18.83 7.97 3.48
CA TRP A 321 -18.09 8.56 4.59
C TRP A 321 -16.74 9.09 4.13
N VAL A 322 -16.39 10.31 4.50
CA VAL A 322 -15.03 10.84 4.42
C VAL A 322 -14.47 10.87 5.83
N VAL A 323 -13.69 9.87 6.16
CA VAL A 323 -13.05 9.76 7.48
C VAL A 323 -11.77 10.56 7.50
N GLU A 324 -11.69 11.55 8.37
CA GLU A 324 -10.54 12.44 8.50
C GLU A 324 -10.03 12.53 9.95
N THR A 325 -8.75 12.87 10.11
CA THR A 325 -8.11 12.97 11.42
C THR A 325 -7.08 14.08 11.47
N HIS A 326 -6.92 14.66 12.66
CA HIS A 326 -5.83 15.56 13.03
C HIS A 326 -4.90 14.94 14.09
N HIS A 327 -5.16 13.69 14.49
CA HIS A 327 -4.36 13.00 15.49
C HIS A 327 -2.93 12.72 14.98
N VAL A 328 -1.94 12.77 15.89
CA VAL A 328 -0.53 12.51 15.54
C VAL A 328 -0.31 11.06 15.07
N HIS A 329 -1.05 10.09 15.63
CA HIS A 329 -1.14 8.71 15.15
C HIS A 329 -2.31 8.56 14.17
N ALA A 330 -2.18 9.21 13.02
CA ALA A 330 -3.26 9.34 12.05
C ALA A 330 -3.76 7.98 11.54
N MET A 331 -2.85 7.04 11.24
CA MET A 331 -3.21 5.72 10.77
C MET A 331 -4.12 4.98 11.76
N VAL A 332 -3.76 5.01 13.04
CA VAL A 332 -4.52 4.33 14.11
C VAL A 332 -5.88 5.00 14.33
N ASP A 333 -5.92 6.34 14.31
CA ASP A 333 -7.17 7.08 14.51
C ASP A 333 -8.14 6.91 13.32
N LEU A 334 -7.64 6.92 12.07
CA LEU A 334 -8.44 6.58 10.88
C LEU A 334 -9.00 5.15 10.99
N ARG A 335 -8.16 4.17 11.34
CA ARG A 335 -8.55 2.77 11.53
C ARG A 335 -9.66 2.65 12.56
N THR A 336 -9.46 3.21 13.75
CA THR A 336 -10.46 3.13 14.83
C THR A 336 -11.73 3.89 14.52
N THR A 337 -11.67 4.97 13.74
CA THR A 337 -12.86 5.69 13.28
C THR A 337 -13.70 4.83 12.34
N VAL A 338 -13.07 4.14 11.39
CA VAL A 338 -13.79 3.22 10.49
C VAL A 338 -14.42 2.06 11.27
N LEU A 339 -13.67 1.48 12.22
CA LEU A 339 -14.19 0.39 13.06
C LEU A 339 -15.34 0.88 13.97
N ALA A 340 -15.31 2.13 14.42
CA ALA A 340 -16.40 2.72 15.16
C ALA A 340 -17.66 2.95 14.29
N LEU A 341 -17.49 3.33 13.01
CA LEU A 341 -18.63 3.36 12.07
C LEU A 341 -19.30 1.99 11.99
N ASP A 342 -18.53 0.90 11.86
CA ASP A 342 -19.05 -0.45 11.82
C ASP A 342 -19.76 -0.86 13.11
N GLN A 343 -19.21 -0.48 14.27
CA GLN A 343 -19.83 -0.73 15.59
C GLN A 343 -21.22 -0.12 15.70
N PHE A 344 -21.44 1.04 15.07
CA PHE A 344 -22.74 1.71 15.01
C PHE A 344 -23.62 1.27 13.83
N GLY A 345 -23.21 0.29 13.04
CA GLY A 345 -23.94 -0.19 11.86
C GLY A 345 -23.93 0.78 10.68
N LEU A 346 -22.95 1.71 10.65
CA LEU A 346 -22.77 2.70 9.59
C LEU A 346 -21.85 2.13 8.49
N ASP A 347 -22.34 1.14 7.76
CA ASP A 347 -21.60 0.28 6.82
C ASP A 347 -21.46 0.87 5.39
N ALA A 348 -21.74 2.16 5.20
CA ALA A 348 -21.54 2.85 3.92
C ALA A 348 -20.05 2.90 3.51
N PRO A 349 -19.73 3.09 2.21
CA PRO A 349 -18.35 3.21 1.73
C PRO A 349 -17.55 4.30 2.44
N VAL A 350 -16.23 4.09 2.57
CA VAL A 350 -15.32 4.99 3.29
C VAL A 350 -14.20 5.49 2.40
N VAL A 351 -14.00 6.81 2.35
CA VAL A 351 -12.83 7.47 1.78
C VAL A 351 -11.98 8.03 2.93
N LEU A 352 -10.73 7.63 3.00
CA LEU A 352 -9.78 8.07 4.02
C LEU A 352 -9.14 9.39 3.61
N ARG A 353 -9.26 10.44 4.42
CA ARG A 353 -8.70 11.76 4.16
C ARG A 353 -7.62 12.12 5.18
N ARG A 354 -6.51 12.63 4.67
CA ARG A 354 -5.47 13.23 5.51
C ARG A 354 -4.95 14.50 4.84
N SER A 355 -4.73 15.57 5.64
CA SER A 355 -4.21 16.85 5.18
C SER A 355 -2.80 17.08 5.72
N TRP A 356 -1.92 17.62 4.87
CA TRP A 356 -0.57 18.04 5.25
C TRP A 356 -0.28 19.44 4.73
N GLN A 357 0.56 20.14 5.45
CA GLN A 357 1.03 21.47 5.09
C GLN A 357 2.51 21.63 5.46
N GLY A 358 3.30 22.25 4.57
CA GLY A 358 4.70 22.57 4.84
C GLY A 358 5.66 21.37 4.85
N LEU A 359 5.25 20.20 4.36
CA LEU A 359 6.13 19.05 4.21
C LEU A 359 6.92 19.11 2.90
N ASP A 360 8.19 18.70 2.96
CA ASP A 360 8.92 18.36 1.75
C ASP A 360 8.33 17.10 1.10
N GLU A 361 8.69 16.87 -0.17
CA GLU A 361 8.13 15.80 -0.99
C GLU A 361 8.42 14.41 -0.42
N GLU A 362 9.60 14.19 0.13
CA GLU A 362 10.00 12.89 0.67
C GLU A 362 9.24 12.57 1.96
N ARG A 363 9.11 13.53 2.87
CA ARG A 363 8.29 13.38 4.08
C ARG A 363 6.81 13.18 3.75
N LEU A 364 6.29 13.93 2.77
CA LEU A 364 4.91 13.72 2.32
C LEU A 364 4.70 12.30 1.81
N THR A 365 5.61 11.78 0.98
CA THR A 365 5.57 10.41 0.46
C THR A 365 5.54 9.39 1.59
N LEU A 366 6.47 9.49 2.54
CA LEU A 366 6.58 8.53 3.63
C LEU A 366 5.37 8.59 4.59
N GLN A 367 4.95 9.80 4.96
CA GLN A 367 3.83 9.97 5.90
C GLN A 367 2.50 9.56 5.28
N SER A 368 2.23 9.95 4.03
CA SER A 368 0.97 9.60 3.37
C SER A 368 0.86 8.10 3.08
N ALA A 369 1.96 7.45 2.70
CA ALA A 369 2.00 6.01 2.51
C ALA A 369 1.69 5.24 3.80
N THR A 370 2.20 5.69 4.95
CA THR A 370 1.86 5.12 6.25
C THR A 370 0.40 5.43 6.64
N ASP A 371 0.04 6.72 6.66
CA ASP A 371 -1.22 7.19 7.27
C ASP A 371 -2.46 6.74 6.47
N LEU A 372 -2.40 6.80 5.14
CA LEU A 372 -3.51 6.39 4.27
C LEU A 372 -3.39 4.93 3.83
N GLY A 373 -2.18 4.45 3.60
CA GLY A 373 -1.95 3.09 3.11
C GLY A 373 -2.13 2.02 4.17
N GLY A 374 -1.80 2.27 5.43
CA GLY A 374 -1.96 1.31 6.53
C GLY A 374 -3.38 0.79 6.69
N PRO A 375 -4.41 1.66 6.79
CA PRO A 375 -5.80 1.19 6.83
C PRO A 375 -6.23 0.46 5.54
N MET A 376 -5.65 0.80 4.37
CA MET A 376 -5.91 0.08 3.12
C MET A 376 -5.36 -1.36 3.14
N ILE A 377 -4.20 -1.60 3.77
CA ILE A 377 -3.68 -2.95 4.03
C ILE A 377 -4.63 -3.77 4.91
N ASP A 378 -5.31 -3.12 5.84
CA ASP A 378 -6.31 -3.73 6.72
C ASP A 378 -7.68 -3.89 6.05
N GLY A 379 -7.84 -3.44 4.80
CA GLY A 379 -9.08 -3.54 4.04
C GLY A 379 -10.16 -2.52 4.44
N LEU A 380 -9.80 -1.45 5.14
CA LEU A 380 -10.74 -0.52 5.78
C LEU A 380 -11.09 0.73 4.96
N GLY A 381 -10.71 0.82 3.68
CA GLY A 381 -10.98 1.99 2.85
C GLY A 381 -11.46 1.63 1.45
N ASP A 382 -12.38 2.46 0.92
CA ASP A 382 -12.90 2.41 -0.44
C ASP A 382 -12.38 3.57 -1.30
N GLY A 383 -11.47 4.37 -0.75
CA GLY A 383 -10.77 5.44 -1.43
C GLY A 383 -9.81 6.19 -0.51
N ILE A 384 -8.95 7.00 -1.13
CA ILE A 384 -8.04 7.89 -0.42
C ILE A 384 -8.14 9.32 -0.94
N TRP A 385 -7.97 10.29 -0.03
CA TRP A 385 -7.94 11.71 -0.31
C TRP A 385 -6.67 12.30 0.32
N LEU A 386 -5.63 12.39 -0.49
CA LEU A 386 -4.37 13.03 -0.13
C LEU A 386 -4.49 14.55 -0.35
N ASP A 387 -4.56 15.30 0.74
CA ASP A 387 -4.75 16.74 0.72
C ASP A 387 -3.45 17.47 1.14
N ALA A 388 -2.67 17.94 0.16
CA ALA A 388 -1.41 18.65 0.34
C ALA A 388 -1.27 19.72 -0.74
N LEU A 389 -1.90 20.89 -0.53
CA LEU A 389 -2.00 21.94 -1.55
C LEU A 389 -0.66 22.57 -1.92
N ASP A 390 0.35 22.47 -1.04
CA ASP A 390 1.71 22.94 -1.32
C ASP A 390 2.43 22.09 -2.39
N THR A 391 1.97 20.84 -2.57
CA THR A 391 2.51 19.91 -3.57
C THR A 391 1.72 20.00 -4.87
N PRO A 392 2.36 19.96 -6.04
CA PRO A 392 1.67 19.94 -7.33
C PRO A 392 0.68 18.79 -7.46
N LEU A 393 -0.48 19.04 -8.09
CA LEU A 393 -1.55 18.06 -8.25
C LEU A 393 -1.08 16.77 -8.93
N GLN A 394 -0.24 16.88 -9.96
CA GLN A 394 0.32 15.71 -10.66
C GLN A 394 1.09 14.78 -9.72
N LYS A 395 1.91 15.34 -8.81
CA LYS A 395 2.66 14.54 -7.83
C LYS A 395 1.75 13.90 -6.79
N ARG A 396 0.76 14.65 -6.27
CA ARG A 396 -0.24 14.09 -5.35
C ARG A 396 -1.01 12.94 -5.99
N ASN A 397 -1.35 13.09 -7.28
CA ASN A 397 -2.06 12.08 -8.04
C ASN A 397 -1.20 10.81 -8.20
N ALA A 398 0.04 10.94 -8.67
CA ALA A 398 0.97 9.81 -8.81
C ALA A 398 1.18 9.08 -7.48
N LEU A 399 1.39 9.83 -6.39
CA LEU A 399 1.57 9.29 -5.05
C LEU A 399 0.32 8.54 -4.53
N SER A 400 -0.88 9.09 -4.77
CA SER A 400 -2.13 8.42 -4.37
C SER A 400 -2.30 7.07 -5.07
N PHE A 401 -2.09 7.01 -6.37
CA PHE A 401 -2.11 5.75 -7.11
C PHE A 401 -0.98 4.80 -6.69
N GLY A 402 0.21 5.33 -6.39
CA GLY A 402 1.34 4.57 -5.85
C GLY A 402 1.02 3.90 -4.51
N ILE A 403 0.35 4.62 -3.60
CA ILE A 403 -0.10 4.09 -2.30
C ILE A 403 -1.11 2.95 -2.48
N LEU A 404 -2.13 3.15 -3.31
CA LEU A 404 -3.15 2.13 -3.59
C LEU A 404 -2.54 0.89 -4.26
N GLN A 405 -1.57 1.08 -5.16
CA GLN A 405 -0.85 -0.04 -5.80
C GLN A 405 0.03 -0.79 -4.81
N ALA A 406 0.77 -0.10 -3.94
CA ALA A 406 1.59 -0.72 -2.90
C ALA A 406 0.75 -1.50 -1.89
N ALA A 407 -0.46 -1.00 -1.57
CA ALA A 407 -1.46 -1.69 -0.74
C ALA A 407 -2.21 -2.82 -1.47
N ARG A 408 -1.94 -3.05 -2.75
CA ARG A 408 -2.59 -4.08 -3.60
C ARG A 408 -4.10 -3.90 -3.78
N THR A 409 -4.62 -2.68 -3.60
CA THR A 409 -6.06 -2.39 -3.66
C THR A 409 -6.51 -1.80 -5.00
N ARG A 410 -5.62 -1.09 -5.71
CA ARG A 410 -5.86 -0.61 -7.08
C ARG A 410 -4.56 -0.62 -7.87
N ILE A 411 -4.53 -1.34 -8.99
CA ILE A 411 -3.36 -1.43 -9.86
C ILE A 411 -3.53 -0.44 -11.02
N SER A 412 -2.54 0.40 -11.26
CA SER A 412 -2.59 1.46 -12.28
C SER A 412 -1.43 1.44 -13.27
N LYS A 413 -0.33 0.77 -12.95
CA LYS A 413 0.88 0.68 -13.78
C LYS A 413 1.56 -0.67 -13.61
N THR A 414 2.65 -0.89 -14.36
CA THR A 414 3.56 -2.02 -14.16
C THR A 414 4.16 -1.98 -12.77
N GLU A 415 4.29 -3.11 -12.11
CA GLU A 415 5.00 -3.24 -10.83
C GLU A 415 6.40 -3.77 -11.04
N TYR A 416 7.39 -3.14 -10.41
CA TYR A 416 8.77 -3.60 -10.44
C TYR A 416 9.17 -4.11 -9.06
N ILE A 417 9.79 -5.31 -9.07
CA ILE A 417 10.37 -5.97 -7.90
C ILE A 417 11.87 -6.04 -8.18
N SER A 418 12.64 -5.10 -7.69
CA SER A 418 14.07 -5.02 -7.98
C SER A 418 14.89 -5.02 -6.70
N CYS A 419 15.98 -5.81 -6.69
CA CYS A 419 16.84 -5.93 -5.53
C CYS A 419 17.74 -4.68 -5.37
N PRO A 420 18.19 -4.36 -4.16
CA PRO A 420 19.23 -3.37 -3.96
C PRO A 420 20.54 -3.92 -4.52
N SER A 421 21.36 -3.06 -5.12
CA SER A 421 22.67 -3.44 -5.60
C SER A 421 23.53 -4.02 -4.47
N CYS A 422 24.26 -5.07 -4.72
CA CYS A 422 25.20 -5.66 -3.77
C CYS A 422 26.45 -6.21 -4.50
N GLY A 423 27.47 -6.63 -3.76
CA GLY A 423 28.70 -7.16 -4.34
C GLY A 423 28.56 -8.43 -5.21
N ARG A 424 27.35 -8.96 -5.34
CA ARG A 424 27.02 -10.10 -6.23
C ARG A 424 26.28 -9.69 -7.50
N THR A 425 25.92 -8.41 -7.63
CA THR A 425 25.25 -7.88 -8.81
C THR A 425 26.16 -8.01 -10.04
N LEU A 426 25.61 -8.49 -11.15
CA LEU A 426 26.38 -8.90 -12.34
C LEU A 426 26.27 -7.90 -13.50
N PHE A 427 25.45 -6.86 -13.37
CA PHE A 427 25.20 -5.80 -14.35
C PHE A 427 24.82 -4.52 -13.63
N ASP A 428 24.76 -3.38 -14.32
CA ASP A 428 24.25 -2.13 -13.74
C ASP A 428 22.74 -2.23 -13.53
N LEU A 429 22.37 -2.46 -12.27
CA LEU A 429 20.97 -2.72 -11.89
C LEU A 429 20.10 -1.48 -12.05
N GLN A 430 20.63 -0.28 -11.72
CA GLN A 430 19.88 0.98 -11.80
C GLN A 430 19.61 1.33 -13.28
N GLU A 431 20.64 1.31 -14.11
CA GLU A 431 20.53 1.61 -15.54
C GLU A 431 19.59 0.61 -16.23
N THR A 432 19.71 -0.69 -15.90
CA THR A 432 18.87 -1.75 -16.48
C THR A 432 17.42 -1.61 -16.04
N THR A 433 17.17 -1.33 -14.76
CA THR A 433 15.81 -1.07 -14.26
C THR A 433 15.17 0.13 -14.96
N ALA A 434 15.92 1.21 -15.15
CA ALA A 434 15.44 2.38 -15.87
C ALA A 434 15.08 2.06 -17.34
N LYS A 435 15.93 1.31 -18.06
CA LYS A 435 15.68 0.87 -19.45
C LYS A 435 14.44 -0.01 -19.57
N ILE A 436 14.27 -0.99 -18.66
CA ILE A 436 13.10 -1.86 -18.65
C ILE A 436 11.84 -1.03 -18.35
N ARG A 437 11.91 -0.15 -17.37
CA ARG A 437 10.80 0.73 -16.98
C ARG A 437 10.35 1.64 -18.12
N GLU A 438 11.28 2.24 -18.85
CA GLU A 438 10.98 3.13 -19.99
C GLU A 438 10.09 2.45 -21.04
N VAL A 439 10.29 1.15 -21.30
CA VAL A 439 9.58 0.41 -22.35
C VAL A 439 8.39 -0.40 -21.84
N THR A 440 8.21 -0.58 -20.53
CA THR A 440 7.18 -1.47 -19.96
C THR A 440 6.24 -0.81 -18.96
N ASN A 441 6.43 0.47 -18.58
CA ASN A 441 5.66 1.15 -17.53
C ASN A 441 4.14 1.21 -17.78
N HIS A 442 3.72 1.08 -19.05
CA HIS A 442 2.34 1.10 -19.51
C HIS A 442 1.63 -0.26 -19.38
N LEU A 443 2.34 -1.33 -19.04
CA LEU A 443 1.77 -2.69 -18.92
C LEU A 443 1.07 -2.87 -17.57
N LYS A 444 -0.12 -2.29 -17.46
CA LYS A 444 -0.92 -2.29 -16.24
C LYS A 444 -1.16 -3.72 -15.72
N GLY A 445 -0.77 -3.95 -14.46
CA GLY A 445 -0.96 -5.22 -13.77
C GLY A 445 0.14 -6.24 -13.98
N VAL A 446 1.06 -6.03 -14.93
CA VAL A 446 2.24 -6.87 -15.10
C VAL A 446 3.27 -6.58 -14.02
N LYS A 447 3.85 -7.63 -13.44
CA LYS A 447 4.91 -7.55 -12.43
C LYS A 447 6.22 -8.07 -13.01
N ILE A 448 7.25 -7.23 -12.97
CA ILE A 448 8.58 -7.56 -13.52
C ILE A 448 9.60 -7.60 -12.39
N GLY A 449 10.20 -8.77 -12.17
CA GLY A 449 11.32 -8.97 -11.26
C GLY A 449 12.66 -8.67 -11.95
N ILE A 450 13.48 -7.77 -11.36
CA ILE A 450 14.80 -7.41 -11.89
C ILE A 450 15.84 -7.70 -10.81
N MET A 451 16.58 -8.80 -10.97
CA MET A 451 17.47 -9.35 -9.96
C MET A 451 18.92 -9.38 -10.42
N GLY A 452 19.78 -8.74 -9.67
CA GLY A 452 21.20 -8.63 -9.99
C GLY A 452 21.98 -9.96 -10.00
N CYS A 453 21.48 -10.99 -9.32
CA CYS A 453 22.12 -12.30 -9.29
C CYS A 453 21.16 -13.46 -9.02
N ILE A 454 21.60 -14.69 -9.32
CA ILE A 454 20.81 -15.93 -9.15
C ILE A 454 20.66 -16.38 -7.69
N VAL A 455 21.43 -15.85 -6.75
CA VAL A 455 21.52 -16.42 -5.40
C VAL A 455 20.18 -16.35 -4.65
N ASN A 456 19.54 -15.19 -4.64
CA ASN A 456 18.22 -15.00 -4.02
C ASN A 456 17.14 -14.66 -5.07
N GLY A 457 17.57 -14.15 -6.23
CA GLY A 457 16.68 -13.57 -7.24
C GLY A 457 15.46 -14.41 -7.57
N PRO A 458 15.59 -15.69 -7.94
CA PRO A 458 14.43 -16.52 -8.29
C PRO A 458 13.42 -16.71 -7.15
N GLY A 459 13.87 -16.70 -5.90
CA GLY A 459 12.99 -16.78 -4.73
C GLY A 459 12.31 -15.45 -4.42
N GLU A 460 13.09 -14.37 -4.40
CA GLU A 460 12.62 -13.04 -3.99
C GLU A 460 11.69 -12.38 -5.02
N MET A 461 11.74 -12.82 -6.28
CA MET A 461 10.77 -12.43 -7.32
C MET A 461 9.60 -13.40 -7.47
N ALA A 462 9.29 -14.20 -6.45
CA ALA A 462 8.25 -15.23 -6.53
C ALA A 462 6.86 -14.70 -6.92
N ASP A 463 6.59 -13.42 -6.63
CA ASP A 463 5.36 -12.72 -7.00
C ASP A 463 5.40 -12.08 -8.40
N ALA A 464 6.54 -12.15 -9.12
CA ALA A 464 6.69 -11.55 -10.44
C ALA A 464 6.10 -12.44 -11.54
N ASP A 465 5.46 -11.82 -12.54
CA ASP A 465 4.98 -12.52 -13.73
C ASP A 465 6.13 -12.82 -14.68
N TYR A 466 7.11 -11.90 -14.75
CA TYR A 466 8.32 -12.01 -15.57
C TYR A 466 9.57 -11.69 -14.74
N GLY A 467 10.66 -12.41 -15.00
CA GLY A 467 11.92 -12.20 -14.31
C GLY A 467 13.09 -11.94 -15.25
N TYR A 468 13.90 -10.93 -14.89
CA TYR A 468 15.17 -10.60 -15.51
C TYR A 468 16.28 -10.80 -14.48
N VAL A 469 17.08 -11.85 -14.61
CA VAL A 469 18.01 -12.29 -13.56
C VAL A 469 19.42 -12.44 -14.10
N GLY A 470 20.40 -11.76 -13.47
CA GLY A 470 21.83 -11.93 -13.77
C GLY A 470 22.32 -13.33 -13.39
N THR A 471 22.88 -14.06 -14.33
CA THR A 471 23.36 -15.44 -14.11
C THR A 471 24.84 -15.64 -14.36
N GLY A 472 25.52 -14.64 -14.91
CA GLY A 472 26.96 -14.59 -15.15
C GLY A 472 27.34 -13.23 -15.76
N PRO A 473 28.64 -12.89 -15.87
CA PRO A 473 29.06 -11.64 -16.49
C PRO A 473 28.49 -11.53 -17.91
N GLY A 474 27.72 -10.46 -18.18
CA GLY A 474 27.06 -10.20 -19.47
C GLY A 474 26.00 -11.23 -19.87
N LYS A 475 25.47 -12.02 -18.91
CA LYS A 475 24.49 -13.09 -19.18
C LYS A 475 23.26 -12.95 -18.28
N ILE A 476 22.12 -12.95 -18.91
CA ILE A 476 20.81 -12.83 -18.28
C ILE A 476 20.00 -14.12 -18.51
N THR A 477 19.22 -14.50 -17.53
CA THR A 477 18.20 -15.55 -17.66
C THR A 477 16.83 -14.91 -17.47
N LEU A 478 15.90 -15.21 -18.39
CA LEU A 478 14.53 -14.71 -18.34
C LEU A 478 13.61 -15.81 -17.80
N TYR A 479 12.67 -15.38 -16.98
CA TYR A 479 11.68 -16.23 -16.32
C TYR A 479 10.26 -15.80 -16.69
N LYS A 480 9.34 -16.77 -16.76
CA LYS A 480 7.90 -16.56 -16.64
C LYS A 480 7.48 -17.17 -15.30
N GLU A 481 7.00 -16.36 -14.39
CA GLU A 481 6.77 -16.76 -13.00
C GLU A 481 8.04 -17.40 -12.39
N LYS A 482 7.97 -18.67 -11.96
CA LYS A 482 9.11 -19.42 -11.39
C LYS A 482 9.86 -20.26 -12.44
N GLU A 483 9.41 -20.30 -13.69
CA GLU A 483 10.00 -21.15 -14.73
C GLU A 483 11.04 -20.39 -15.56
N VAL A 484 12.18 -21.05 -15.81
CA VAL A 484 13.22 -20.53 -16.69
C VAL A 484 12.80 -20.73 -18.13
N VAL A 485 12.60 -19.62 -18.87
CA VAL A 485 12.20 -19.66 -20.29
C VAL A 485 13.37 -19.48 -21.23
N ARG A 486 14.23 -18.48 -20.99
CA ARG A 486 15.41 -18.20 -21.85
C ARG A 486 16.67 -18.12 -20.99
N ARG A 487 17.73 -18.91 -21.33
CA ARG A 487 18.98 -18.91 -20.59
C ARG A 487 20.10 -18.26 -21.38
N ASN A 488 21.06 -17.67 -20.65
CA ASN A 488 22.29 -17.11 -21.23
C ASN A 488 22.03 -16.06 -22.34
N VAL A 489 20.99 -15.27 -22.22
CA VAL A 489 20.73 -14.16 -23.14
C VAL A 489 21.82 -13.10 -22.93
N PRO A 490 22.49 -12.61 -24.01
CA PRO A 490 23.43 -11.50 -23.89
C PRO A 490 22.74 -10.26 -23.25
N GLU A 491 23.45 -9.56 -22.39
CA GLU A 491 22.90 -8.41 -21.65
C GLU A 491 22.35 -7.31 -22.58
N ASP A 492 23.04 -7.05 -23.69
CA ASP A 492 22.65 -6.06 -24.71
C ASP A 492 21.38 -6.45 -25.49
N GLU A 493 21.02 -7.72 -25.54
CA GLU A 493 19.81 -8.24 -26.17
C GLU A 493 18.67 -8.50 -25.16
N ALA A 494 18.99 -8.51 -23.87
CA ALA A 494 18.10 -9.09 -22.85
C ALA A 494 16.82 -8.28 -22.60
N VAL A 495 16.86 -6.95 -22.75
CA VAL A 495 15.66 -6.10 -22.63
C VAL A 495 14.69 -6.38 -23.79
N GLN A 496 15.21 -6.49 -25.02
CA GLN A 496 14.40 -6.85 -26.18
C GLN A 496 13.82 -8.26 -26.05
N ALA A 497 14.61 -9.19 -25.56
CA ALA A 497 14.18 -10.56 -25.32
C ALA A 497 13.09 -10.66 -24.23
N LEU A 498 13.10 -9.76 -23.22
CA LEU A 498 12.04 -9.65 -22.22
C LEU A 498 10.73 -9.14 -22.84
N ILE A 499 10.82 -8.12 -23.71
CA ILE A 499 9.64 -7.59 -24.44
C ILE A 499 9.01 -8.71 -25.29
N GLU A 500 9.81 -9.45 -26.06
CA GLU A 500 9.34 -10.57 -26.86
C GLU A 500 8.67 -11.64 -25.98
N LEU A 501 9.26 -11.96 -24.83
CA LEU A 501 8.67 -12.91 -23.88
C LEU A 501 7.30 -12.46 -23.39
N ILE A 502 7.13 -11.17 -23.05
CA ILE A 502 5.85 -10.59 -22.63
C ILE A 502 4.83 -10.66 -23.80
N GLN A 503 5.26 -10.36 -25.03
CA GLN A 503 4.43 -10.47 -26.24
C GLN A 503 3.99 -11.90 -26.52
N GLU A 504 4.90 -12.88 -26.42
CA GLU A 504 4.62 -14.32 -26.64
C GLU A 504 3.54 -14.85 -25.68
N HIS A 505 3.43 -14.27 -24.48
CA HIS A 505 2.44 -14.68 -23.48
C HIS A 505 1.15 -13.84 -23.52
N GLY A 506 1.07 -12.85 -24.41
CA GLY A 506 -0.16 -12.05 -24.61
C GLY A 506 -0.39 -10.94 -23.58
N ASP A 507 0.61 -10.65 -22.75
CA ASP A 507 0.53 -9.61 -21.71
C ASP A 507 1.04 -8.23 -22.20
N TRP A 508 1.45 -8.15 -23.47
CA TRP A 508 1.89 -6.89 -24.10
C TRP A 508 0.70 -6.10 -24.65
N VAL A 509 0.69 -4.82 -24.36
CA VAL A 509 -0.24 -3.83 -24.94
C VAL A 509 0.60 -2.71 -25.55
N ASP A 510 0.29 -2.28 -26.77
CA ASP A 510 1.03 -1.19 -27.41
C ASP A 510 0.77 0.15 -26.71
N ALA A 511 1.83 0.90 -26.41
CA ALA A 511 1.76 2.21 -25.75
C ALA A 511 0.94 3.25 -26.54
N SER A 512 0.81 3.11 -27.86
CA SER A 512 0.03 3.99 -28.73
C SER A 512 -1.48 3.84 -28.58
N ALA A 513 -1.98 2.81 -27.91
CA ALA A 513 -3.41 2.60 -27.65
C ALA A 513 -3.94 3.42 -26.45
N THR A 514 -3.04 4.05 -25.68
CA THR A 514 -3.36 4.80 -24.44
C THR A 514 -3.17 6.32 -24.58
N GLY A 515 -2.94 6.85 -25.78
CA GLY A 515 -2.70 8.27 -26.08
C GLY A 515 -3.96 9.11 -26.31
#